data_db0ba6dfe5a0cf91f15cc02f13decb87
#
_entry.id   db0ba6dfe5a0cf91f15cc02f13decb87
#
_cell.length_a   1.000
_cell.length_b   1.000
_cell.length_c   1.000
_cell.angle_alpha   90.00
_cell.angle_beta   90.00
_cell.angle_gamma   90.00
#
_symmetry.space_group_name_H-M   'P 1'
#
loop_
_entity.id
_entity.type
_entity.pdbx_description
1 polymer ?
#
loop_
_entity_poly.entity_id
_entity_poly.type
_entity_poly.pdbx_seq_one_letter_code
_entity_poly.pdbx_strand_id
1 'polypeptide(L)'
;ERKTEMIVRGVYRDIPENTMFKADFVVSVHKEGGYKDGAGWGGNDIFYAVFRTGEASDIEVVNDNIQRMVEKYMPTEHNGWKLELSVIPLATKHQTSSETTKRLVIYGFLGFSIFFVAIMNYMLIVIATLGRRAKSVGVHKCNGANNGNIFSMFMMETGIIVLVSILVCAFIIFNARDLIEDLLSVRLASLFTWGTLWVPLLVVVLLFLLAGVLPGRIFSHIPVTQVFRRYTDGKKGWKRALLFIQFTGVSFVLGLLLVTLMQYSHLMNRDMGINTAGLVEAESWLDIEIVPHMRDEIRRQPMVESVATASHSVLGQYWTKGLMGSDGKRIGVLNMNYVDFNYPDVVGITIIEGKPMTHAKDLLVNEEIVRLKKWTDGAVGKPFDEIKEGTIVGVFRDVRNQSFYQAQQPIVLIGGNAFNHTFNVRLKEPYDENLKRLNEFMDKTFPQVALTFHTVDDMLSEIYKDVYRFRNSVLITSGFILLIVIMGLIGYVNDETQRRSKEIAIRKVNGA
;
A
#
# COMPACT_ATOMS: atom_id res chain seq x y z
N GLU A 1 -6.55 24.95 30.61
CA GLU A 1 -7.33 24.87 29.36
C GLU A 1 -6.88 25.99 28.41
N ARG A 2 -6.01 25.67 27.44
CA ARG A 2 -5.76 26.57 26.30
C ARG A 2 -6.91 26.45 25.33
N LYS A 3 -8.05 27.01 25.62
CA LYS A 3 -9.12 27.19 24.62
C LYS A 3 -8.72 28.30 23.69
N THR A 4 -8.14 27.98 22.54
CA THR A 4 -7.93 28.98 21.50
C THR A 4 -9.22 29.08 20.71
N GLU A 5 -9.93 30.21 20.89
CA GLU A 5 -11.11 30.49 20.06
C GLU A 5 -10.69 30.74 18.62
N MET A 6 -11.21 29.92 17.72
CA MET A 6 -10.97 30.03 16.28
C MET A 6 -12.23 30.50 15.58
N ILE A 7 -12.09 31.47 14.69
CA ILE A 7 -13.20 31.96 13.86
C ILE A 7 -13.10 31.28 12.49
N VAL A 8 -14.13 30.55 12.11
CA VAL A 8 -14.26 29.97 10.76
C VAL A 8 -14.40 31.15 9.77
N ARG A 9 -13.39 31.31 8.90
CA ARG A 9 -13.37 32.37 7.89
C ARG A 9 -13.85 31.97 6.52
N GLY A 10 -13.93 30.69 6.28
CA GLY A 10 -14.41 30.15 5.00
C GLY A 10 -14.48 28.63 5.02
N VAL A 11 -15.21 28.09 4.06
CA VAL A 11 -15.31 26.65 3.79
C VAL A 11 -14.74 26.42 2.40
N TYR A 12 -13.84 25.44 2.27
CA TYR A 12 -13.29 25.04 0.98
C TYR A 12 -13.91 23.71 0.55
N ARG A 13 -13.82 23.42 -0.76
CA ARG A 13 -14.27 22.12 -1.30
C ARG A 13 -13.32 21.01 -0.82
N ASP A 14 -13.85 19.80 -0.71
CA ASP A 14 -13.03 18.63 -0.41
C ASP A 14 -11.80 18.58 -1.31
N ILE A 15 -10.65 18.38 -0.69
CA ILE A 15 -9.39 18.28 -1.41
C ILE A 15 -9.40 16.96 -2.21
N PRO A 16 -9.07 17.00 -3.52
CA PRO A 16 -9.05 15.80 -4.34
C PRO A 16 -8.11 14.73 -3.78
N GLU A 17 -8.51 13.45 -3.90
CA GLU A 17 -7.74 12.32 -3.36
C GLU A 17 -6.38 12.12 -4.04
N ASN A 18 -6.20 12.65 -5.25
CA ASN A 18 -4.95 12.62 -6.02
C ASN A 18 -3.94 13.72 -5.64
N THR A 19 -4.09 14.34 -4.50
CA THR A 19 -3.13 15.32 -3.96
C THR A 19 -2.43 14.76 -2.73
N MET A 20 -1.23 15.28 -2.47
CA MET A 20 -0.48 14.99 -1.25
C MET A 20 -0.99 15.77 -0.03
N PHE A 21 -1.77 16.82 -0.24
CA PHE A 21 -2.36 17.60 0.84
C PHE A 21 -3.66 16.94 1.28
N LYS A 22 -3.71 16.55 2.56
CA LYS A 22 -4.93 16.07 3.20
C LYS A 22 -5.10 16.90 4.45
N ALA A 23 -6.18 17.66 4.54
CA ALA A 23 -6.49 18.45 5.70
C ALA A 23 -8.01 18.60 5.81
N ASP A 24 -8.55 18.31 6.99
CA ASP A 24 -9.96 18.53 7.29
C ASP A 24 -10.22 19.99 7.63
N PHE A 25 -9.22 20.67 8.20
CA PHE A 25 -9.23 22.11 8.46
C PHE A 25 -7.84 22.72 8.29
N VAL A 26 -7.79 23.99 7.94
CA VAL A 26 -6.56 24.76 7.72
C VAL A 26 -6.54 25.95 8.68
N VAL A 27 -5.47 26.06 9.46
CA VAL A 27 -5.25 27.15 10.41
C VAL A 27 -4.08 28.03 9.96
N SER A 28 -4.19 29.36 10.18
CA SER A 28 -3.09 30.27 9.86
C SER A 28 -1.92 30.08 10.81
N VAL A 29 -0.73 29.78 10.28
CA VAL A 29 0.54 29.66 11.03
C VAL A 29 0.88 30.92 11.81
N HIS A 30 0.41 32.13 11.37
CA HIS A 30 0.68 33.39 12.06
C HIS A 30 -0.01 33.56 13.44
N LYS A 31 -0.97 32.66 13.77
CA LYS A 31 -1.66 32.69 15.09
C LYS A 31 -0.94 31.89 16.18
N GLU A 32 -0.17 30.89 15.80
CA GLU A 32 0.66 30.17 16.76
C GLU A 32 1.98 30.92 16.93
N GLY A 33 2.10 31.64 18.04
CA GLY A 33 3.17 32.59 18.33
C GLY A 33 4.61 32.05 18.33
N GLY A 34 4.86 30.83 17.90
CA GLY A 34 6.18 30.24 17.83
C GLY A 34 6.98 30.50 16.54
N TYR A 35 6.32 30.95 15.46
CA TYR A 35 6.99 31.14 14.17
C TYR A 35 7.68 32.50 13.97
N LYS A 36 7.36 33.50 14.80
CA LYS A 36 7.88 34.84 14.62
C LYS A 36 9.29 35.09 15.14
N ASP A 37 9.77 34.35 16.12
CA ASP A 37 10.93 34.76 16.90
C ASP A 37 12.09 33.76 16.98
N GLY A 38 12.17 32.70 16.14
CA GLY A 38 13.33 31.86 16.31
C GLY A 38 13.40 30.54 15.60
N ALA A 39 12.67 30.32 14.52
CA ALA A 39 12.97 29.21 13.64
C ALA A 39 14.34 29.47 12.98
N GLY A 40 15.41 29.05 13.67
CA GLY A 40 16.75 29.01 13.08
C GLY A 40 16.78 28.07 11.88
N TRP A 41 17.84 28.12 11.10
CA TRP A 41 18.07 27.24 9.96
C TRP A 41 18.20 25.75 10.33
N GLY A 42 18.26 25.41 11.60
CA GLY A 42 18.37 24.05 12.12
C GLY A 42 17.30 23.78 13.16
N GLY A 43 16.22 23.14 12.76
CA GLY A 43 15.18 22.61 13.63
C GLY A 43 14.83 21.19 13.24
N ASN A 44 14.12 20.48 14.13
CA ASN A 44 13.59 19.15 13.84
C ASN A 44 12.17 19.21 13.25
N ASP A 45 11.66 20.42 12.97
CA ASP A 45 10.32 20.61 12.46
C ASP A 45 10.24 20.26 10.97
N ILE A 46 9.15 19.62 10.59
CA ILE A 46 8.89 19.25 9.18
C ILE A 46 7.93 20.28 8.61
N PHE A 47 8.45 21.21 7.81
CA PHE A 47 7.65 22.18 7.07
C PHE A 47 7.62 21.85 5.58
N TYR A 48 6.45 21.99 4.98
CA TYR A 48 6.32 22.00 3.52
C TYR A 48 6.18 23.44 3.05
N ALA A 49 7.16 23.95 2.33
CA ALA A 49 7.08 25.25 1.67
C ALA A 49 6.49 25.08 0.28
N VAL A 50 5.38 25.76 0.02
CA VAL A 50 4.75 25.80 -1.30
C VAL A 50 4.72 27.24 -1.76
N PHE A 51 5.24 27.51 -2.96
CA PHE A 51 5.24 28.83 -3.54
C PHE A 51 4.92 28.78 -5.04
N ARG A 52 4.50 29.91 -5.58
CA ARG A 52 4.15 30.05 -6.99
C ARG A 52 5.28 30.73 -7.73
N THR A 53 5.78 30.12 -8.79
CA THR A 53 6.73 30.74 -9.74
C THR A 53 5.99 31.47 -10.84
N GLY A 54 6.63 32.44 -11.47
CA GLY A 54 6.11 33.15 -12.64
C GLY A 54 6.02 32.24 -13.86
N GLU A 55 7.13 31.55 -14.16
CA GLU A 55 7.25 30.61 -15.26
C GLU A 55 7.81 29.26 -14.78
N ALA A 56 7.62 28.20 -15.57
CA ALA A 56 8.15 26.87 -15.25
C ALA A 56 9.69 26.83 -15.30
N SER A 57 10.31 27.62 -16.16
CA SER A 57 11.78 27.77 -16.26
C SER A 57 12.42 28.35 -14.99
N ASP A 58 11.66 29.06 -14.15
CA ASP A 58 12.16 29.65 -12.93
C ASP A 58 12.58 28.60 -11.88
N ILE A 59 12.14 27.35 -12.04
CA ILE A 59 12.41 26.26 -11.07
C ILE A 59 13.92 25.97 -11.00
N GLU A 60 14.64 25.96 -12.11
CA GLU A 60 16.09 25.74 -12.10
C GLU A 60 16.83 26.88 -11.41
N VAL A 61 16.44 28.13 -11.70
CA VAL A 61 17.01 29.32 -11.06
C VAL A 61 16.75 29.33 -9.54
N VAL A 62 15.53 28.90 -9.15
CA VAL A 62 15.17 28.76 -7.73
C VAL A 62 16.00 27.69 -7.05
N ASN A 63 16.21 26.53 -7.69
CA ASN A 63 17.02 25.44 -7.13
C ASN A 63 18.48 25.86 -6.94
N ASP A 64 19.07 26.57 -7.90
CA ASP A 64 20.44 27.09 -7.79
C ASP A 64 20.55 28.11 -6.64
N ASN A 65 19.56 28.98 -6.49
CA ASN A 65 19.53 29.96 -5.42
C ASN A 65 19.33 29.31 -4.04
N ILE A 66 18.45 28.30 -3.92
CA ILE A 66 18.26 27.54 -2.69
C ILE A 66 19.56 26.85 -2.28
N GLN A 67 20.27 26.23 -3.22
CA GLN A 67 21.52 25.57 -2.90
C GLN A 67 22.60 26.55 -2.40
N ARG A 68 22.74 27.71 -3.04
CA ARG A 68 23.64 28.79 -2.56
C ARG A 68 23.24 29.32 -1.19
N MET A 69 21.94 29.42 -0.92
CA MET A 69 21.41 29.82 0.38
C MET A 69 21.76 28.79 1.46
N VAL A 70 21.56 27.49 1.17
CA VAL A 70 21.94 26.40 2.08
C VAL A 70 23.44 26.44 2.39
N GLU A 71 24.28 26.58 1.39
CA GLU A 71 25.74 26.70 1.55
C GLU A 71 26.13 27.90 2.42
N LYS A 72 25.42 29.01 2.27
CA LYS A 72 25.69 30.24 3.04
C LYS A 72 25.29 30.15 4.50
N TYR A 73 24.10 29.57 4.79
CA TYR A 73 23.52 29.60 6.13
C TYR A 73 23.69 28.29 6.92
N MET A 74 23.99 27.19 6.22
CA MET A 74 24.23 25.87 6.80
C MET A 74 25.47 25.21 6.16
N PRO A 75 26.68 25.79 6.32
CA PRO A 75 27.89 25.23 5.75
C PRO A 75 28.16 23.84 6.32
N THR A 76 28.56 22.92 5.47
CA THR A 76 28.79 21.47 5.75
C THR A 76 29.85 21.24 6.85
N GLU A 77 30.70 22.23 7.12
CA GLU A 77 31.85 22.11 8.03
C GLU A 77 31.49 21.87 9.50
N HIS A 78 30.23 22.18 9.91
CA HIS A 78 29.88 22.14 11.33
C HIS A 78 29.40 20.79 11.86
N ASN A 79 28.85 19.86 11.03
CA ASN A 79 28.22 18.64 11.54
C ASN A 79 28.43 17.39 10.65
N GLY A 80 29.25 17.45 9.62
CA GLY A 80 29.55 16.28 8.76
C GLY A 80 28.39 15.79 7.90
N TRP A 81 27.29 16.53 7.79
CA TRP A 81 26.17 16.24 6.90
C TRP A 81 25.90 17.41 5.96
N LYS A 82 25.47 17.08 4.74
CA LYS A 82 25.13 18.04 3.70
C LYS A 82 23.61 18.08 3.55
N LEU A 83 23.04 19.27 3.70
CA LEU A 83 21.62 19.49 3.41
C LEU A 83 21.48 19.80 1.92
N GLU A 84 20.71 19.01 1.21
CA GLU A 84 20.32 19.26 -0.17
C GLU A 84 18.81 19.54 -0.20
N LEU A 85 18.44 20.76 -0.54
CA LEU A 85 17.06 21.16 -0.72
C LEU A 85 16.80 21.37 -2.21
N SER A 86 15.68 20.85 -2.70
CA SER A 86 15.25 21.07 -4.07
C SER A 86 13.76 21.34 -4.15
N VAL A 87 13.39 22.18 -5.10
CA VAL A 87 12.01 22.47 -5.46
C VAL A 87 11.64 21.61 -6.66
N ILE A 88 10.50 20.98 -6.57
CA ILE A 88 9.93 20.18 -7.65
C ILE A 88 8.50 20.68 -7.96
N PRO A 89 8.05 20.62 -9.22
CA PRO A 89 6.69 21.00 -9.56
C PRO A 89 5.68 20.17 -8.78
N LEU A 90 4.74 20.83 -8.12
CA LEU A 90 3.73 20.15 -7.30
C LEU A 90 2.90 19.18 -8.11
N ALA A 91 2.58 19.50 -9.37
CA ALA A 91 1.82 18.65 -10.29
C ALA A 91 2.52 17.32 -10.59
N THR A 92 3.86 17.28 -10.59
CA THR A 92 4.65 16.08 -10.91
C THR A 92 5.14 15.33 -9.68
N LYS A 93 5.10 15.95 -8.50
CA LYS A 93 5.64 15.35 -7.27
C LYS A 93 5.05 13.96 -6.98
N HIS A 94 3.74 13.81 -7.13
CA HIS A 94 3.07 12.53 -6.91
C HIS A 94 3.45 11.49 -7.97
N GLN A 95 3.59 11.92 -9.22
CA GLN A 95 3.94 11.06 -10.35
C GLN A 95 5.39 10.59 -10.32
N THR A 96 6.32 11.42 -9.83
CA THR A 96 7.75 11.12 -9.75
C THR A 96 8.15 10.33 -8.51
N SER A 97 7.22 10.08 -7.58
CA SER A 97 7.54 9.26 -6.42
C SER A 97 7.85 7.82 -6.87
N SER A 98 8.97 7.27 -6.40
CA SER A 98 9.40 5.90 -6.69
C SER A 98 8.32 4.86 -6.36
N GLU A 99 7.55 5.12 -5.32
CA GLU A 99 6.48 4.24 -4.85
C GLU A 99 5.28 4.25 -5.81
N THR A 100 4.83 5.43 -6.23
CA THR A 100 3.74 5.57 -7.22
C THR A 100 4.11 4.91 -8.54
N THR A 101 5.35 5.11 -9.01
CA THR A 101 5.84 4.49 -10.24
C THR A 101 5.86 2.96 -10.14
N LYS A 102 6.36 2.40 -9.03
CA LYS A 102 6.35 0.95 -8.80
C LYS A 102 4.92 0.38 -8.79
N ARG A 103 4.00 1.03 -8.10
CA ARG A 103 2.58 0.62 -8.05
C ARG A 103 1.96 0.66 -9.45
N LEU A 104 2.19 1.73 -10.20
CA LEU A 104 1.68 1.89 -11.58
C LEU A 104 2.19 0.77 -12.50
N VAL A 105 3.47 0.43 -12.44
CA VAL A 105 4.06 -0.65 -13.24
C VAL A 105 3.43 -2.00 -12.90
N ILE A 106 3.27 -2.30 -11.60
CA ILE A 106 2.71 -3.60 -11.16
C ILE A 106 1.23 -3.70 -11.56
N TYR A 107 0.40 -2.70 -11.24
CA TYR A 107 -1.01 -2.72 -11.62
C TYR A 107 -1.23 -2.68 -13.13
N GLY A 108 -0.38 -1.93 -13.85
CA GLY A 108 -0.38 -1.91 -15.31
C GLY A 108 -0.06 -3.29 -15.89
N PHE A 109 0.93 -3.97 -15.34
CA PHE A 109 1.27 -5.35 -15.74
C PHE A 109 0.14 -6.35 -15.45
N LEU A 110 -0.48 -6.27 -14.27
CA LEU A 110 -1.62 -7.12 -13.91
C LEU A 110 -2.81 -6.87 -14.84
N GLY A 111 -3.15 -5.60 -15.10
CA GLY A 111 -4.23 -5.23 -16.03
C GLY A 111 -3.94 -5.71 -17.46
N PHE A 112 -2.71 -5.53 -17.94
CA PHE A 112 -2.28 -6.05 -19.23
C PHE A 112 -2.38 -7.58 -19.29
N SER A 113 -2.00 -8.29 -18.24
CA SER A 113 -2.06 -9.75 -18.16
C SER A 113 -3.51 -10.26 -18.27
N ILE A 114 -4.46 -9.66 -17.53
CA ILE A 114 -5.89 -10.01 -17.66
C ILE A 114 -6.37 -9.78 -19.09
N PHE A 115 -6.10 -8.59 -19.62
CA PHE A 115 -6.52 -8.21 -20.97
C PHE A 115 -5.96 -9.17 -22.04
N PHE A 116 -4.67 -9.49 -21.94
CA PHE A 116 -4.00 -10.42 -22.85
C PHE A 116 -4.58 -11.82 -22.78
N VAL A 117 -4.76 -12.37 -21.56
CA VAL A 117 -5.34 -13.70 -21.34
C VAL A 117 -6.79 -13.76 -21.86
N ALA A 118 -7.59 -12.71 -21.61
CA ALA A 118 -8.96 -12.64 -22.09
C ALA A 118 -9.04 -12.67 -23.62
N ILE A 119 -8.18 -11.89 -24.31
CA ILE A 119 -8.10 -11.90 -25.78
C ILE A 119 -7.67 -13.25 -26.30
N MET A 120 -6.62 -13.84 -25.74
CA MET A 120 -6.13 -15.17 -26.15
C MET A 120 -7.20 -16.23 -25.97
N ASN A 121 -7.91 -16.23 -24.86
CA ASN A 121 -9.02 -17.13 -24.59
C ASN A 121 -10.17 -16.95 -25.60
N TYR A 122 -10.57 -15.71 -25.87
CA TYR A 122 -11.59 -15.42 -26.88
C TYR A 122 -11.15 -15.91 -28.26
N MET A 123 -9.90 -15.66 -28.66
CA MET A 123 -9.36 -16.13 -29.92
C MET A 123 -9.38 -17.68 -30.04
N LEU A 124 -9.03 -18.39 -28.96
CA LEU A 124 -9.12 -19.85 -28.93
C LEU A 124 -10.55 -20.37 -29.15
N ILE A 125 -11.54 -19.73 -28.48
CA ILE A 125 -12.96 -20.09 -28.63
C ILE A 125 -13.44 -19.80 -30.06
N VAL A 126 -13.11 -18.65 -30.63
CA VAL A 126 -13.50 -18.27 -32.00
C VAL A 126 -12.95 -19.28 -33.00
N ILE A 127 -11.69 -19.68 -32.84
CA ILE A 127 -11.05 -20.65 -33.73
C ILE A 127 -11.62 -22.04 -33.53
N ALA A 128 -11.92 -22.44 -32.30
CA ALA A 128 -12.58 -23.70 -32.00
C ALA A 128 -13.93 -23.81 -32.72
N THR A 129 -14.67 -22.70 -32.80
CA THR A 129 -15.97 -22.67 -33.48
C THR A 129 -15.89 -22.50 -35.00
N LEU A 130 -14.68 -22.30 -35.58
CA LEU A 130 -14.46 -21.99 -36.98
C LEU A 130 -15.15 -23.00 -37.93
N GLY A 131 -14.99 -24.31 -37.66
CA GLY A 131 -15.53 -25.35 -38.50
C GLY A 131 -17.06 -25.36 -38.58
N ARG A 132 -17.75 -25.04 -37.49
CA ARG A 132 -19.22 -24.94 -37.44
C ARG A 132 -19.68 -23.64 -38.10
N ARG A 133 -19.04 -22.53 -37.82
CA ARG A 133 -19.37 -21.22 -38.39
C ARG A 133 -19.07 -21.15 -39.87
N ALA A 134 -18.03 -21.82 -40.37
CA ALA A 134 -17.71 -21.90 -41.79
C ALA A 134 -18.87 -22.45 -42.62
N LYS A 135 -19.59 -23.49 -42.14
CA LYS A 135 -20.77 -24.03 -42.83
C LYS A 135 -21.87 -23.00 -42.96
N SER A 136 -22.19 -22.24 -41.91
CA SER A 136 -23.18 -21.15 -41.93
C SER A 136 -22.75 -20.07 -42.89
N VAL A 137 -21.49 -19.62 -42.86
CA VAL A 137 -20.93 -18.63 -43.81
C VAL A 137 -21.06 -19.12 -45.24
N GLY A 138 -20.78 -20.41 -45.50
CA GLY A 138 -20.94 -21.01 -46.83
C GLY A 138 -22.36 -20.94 -47.34
N VAL A 139 -23.35 -21.25 -46.52
CA VAL A 139 -24.79 -21.16 -46.88
C VAL A 139 -25.16 -19.72 -47.20
N HIS A 140 -24.76 -18.75 -46.40
CA HIS A 140 -25.01 -17.33 -46.65
C HIS A 140 -24.39 -16.86 -47.99
N LYS A 141 -23.15 -17.28 -48.29
CA LYS A 141 -22.48 -16.93 -49.54
C LYS A 141 -23.14 -17.60 -50.74
N CYS A 142 -23.61 -18.85 -50.62
CA CYS A 142 -24.38 -19.51 -51.69
C CYS A 142 -25.70 -18.78 -51.99
N ASN A 143 -26.28 -18.11 -50.98
CA ASN A 143 -27.46 -17.29 -51.11
C ASN A 143 -27.15 -15.83 -51.51
N GLY A 144 -25.94 -15.53 -52.01
CA GLY A 144 -25.57 -14.24 -52.55
C GLY A 144 -24.94 -13.24 -51.57
N ALA A 145 -24.65 -13.63 -50.34
CA ALA A 145 -23.96 -12.76 -49.37
C ALA A 145 -22.50 -12.50 -49.81
N ASN A 146 -22.11 -11.26 -49.87
CA ASN A 146 -20.73 -10.87 -50.14
C ASN A 146 -19.87 -10.88 -48.84
N ASN A 147 -18.55 -10.67 -48.98
CA ASN A 147 -17.65 -10.63 -47.83
C ASN A 147 -17.99 -9.51 -46.84
N GLY A 148 -18.50 -8.37 -47.28
CA GLY A 148 -18.95 -7.27 -46.46
C GLY A 148 -20.16 -7.62 -45.59
N ASN A 149 -21.13 -8.34 -46.16
CA ASN A 149 -22.32 -8.79 -45.41
C ASN A 149 -21.95 -9.77 -44.30
N ILE A 150 -21.04 -10.71 -44.60
CA ILE A 150 -20.52 -11.64 -43.60
C ILE A 150 -19.74 -10.92 -42.51
N PHE A 151 -18.88 -9.98 -42.88
CA PHE A 151 -18.14 -9.17 -41.93
C PHE A 151 -19.07 -8.36 -41.01
N SER A 152 -20.07 -7.67 -41.61
CA SER A 152 -21.05 -6.90 -40.84
C SER A 152 -21.84 -7.77 -39.85
N MET A 153 -22.24 -9.00 -40.24
CA MET A 153 -22.92 -9.94 -39.37
C MET A 153 -22.08 -10.28 -38.12
N PHE A 154 -20.78 -10.55 -38.29
CA PHE A 154 -19.87 -10.80 -37.15
C PHE A 154 -19.64 -9.55 -36.29
N MET A 155 -19.57 -8.38 -36.91
CA MET A 155 -19.42 -7.12 -36.15
C MET A 155 -20.67 -6.83 -35.31
N MET A 156 -21.86 -7.08 -35.82
CA MET A 156 -23.10 -6.92 -35.07
C MET A 156 -23.17 -7.92 -33.90
N GLU A 157 -22.85 -9.19 -34.15
CA GLU A 157 -22.82 -10.22 -33.09
C GLU A 157 -21.85 -9.81 -31.98
N THR A 158 -20.63 -9.42 -32.33
CA THR A 158 -19.62 -8.96 -31.36
C THR A 158 -20.07 -7.68 -30.65
N GLY A 159 -20.70 -6.74 -31.35
CA GLY A 159 -21.23 -5.50 -30.78
C GLY A 159 -22.29 -5.77 -29.70
N ILE A 160 -23.21 -6.70 -29.97
CA ILE A 160 -24.23 -7.09 -28.99
C ILE A 160 -23.58 -7.73 -27.76
N ILE A 161 -22.62 -8.63 -27.97
CA ILE A 161 -21.90 -9.30 -26.85
C ILE A 161 -21.17 -8.26 -25.99
N VAL A 162 -20.45 -7.32 -26.62
CA VAL A 162 -19.73 -6.26 -25.94
C VAL A 162 -20.69 -5.35 -25.16
N LEU A 163 -21.83 -4.97 -25.77
CA LEU A 163 -22.84 -4.15 -25.10
C LEU A 163 -23.41 -4.85 -23.86
N VAL A 164 -23.81 -6.12 -23.98
CA VAL A 164 -24.29 -6.92 -22.85
C VAL A 164 -23.21 -7.05 -21.78
N SER A 165 -21.96 -7.27 -22.18
CA SER A 165 -20.84 -7.37 -21.25
C SER A 165 -20.61 -6.07 -20.48
N ILE A 166 -20.75 -4.90 -21.13
CA ILE A 166 -20.67 -3.59 -20.46
C ILE A 166 -21.78 -3.44 -19.42
N LEU A 167 -23.03 -3.82 -19.75
CA LEU A 167 -24.14 -3.74 -18.80
C LEU A 167 -23.93 -4.64 -17.57
N VAL A 168 -23.46 -5.87 -17.79
CA VAL A 168 -23.11 -6.80 -16.71
C VAL A 168 -21.95 -6.26 -15.88
N CYS A 169 -20.93 -5.71 -16.52
CA CYS A 169 -19.80 -5.10 -15.83
C CYS A 169 -20.23 -3.92 -14.96
N ALA A 170 -21.06 -3.03 -15.49
CA ALA A 170 -21.64 -1.91 -14.74
C ALA A 170 -22.45 -2.39 -13.53
N PHE A 171 -23.25 -3.44 -13.70
CA PHE A 171 -23.99 -4.06 -12.61
C PHE A 171 -23.08 -4.62 -11.51
N ILE A 172 -22.00 -5.33 -11.91
CA ILE A 172 -21.01 -5.88 -10.95
C ILE A 172 -20.30 -4.74 -10.21
N ILE A 173 -19.83 -3.72 -10.92
CA ILE A 173 -19.15 -2.56 -10.34
C ILE A 173 -20.04 -1.85 -9.32
N PHE A 174 -21.33 -1.68 -9.65
CA PHE A 174 -22.26 -1.01 -8.75
C PHE A 174 -22.49 -1.82 -7.46
N ASN A 175 -22.65 -3.14 -7.56
CA ASN A 175 -22.86 -4.00 -6.39
C ASN A 175 -21.58 -4.27 -5.58
N ALA A 176 -20.41 -4.24 -6.20
CA ALA A 176 -19.13 -4.43 -5.56
C ALA A 176 -18.44 -3.10 -5.21
N ARG A 177 -19.18 -1.99 -5.19
CA ARG A 177 -18.64 -0.65 -5.02
C ARG A 177 -17.74 -0.53 -3.79
N ASP A 178 -18.23 -0.92 -2.63
CA ASP A 178 -17.52 -0.77 -1.36
C ASP A 178 -16.20 -1.56 -1.34
N LEU A 179 -16.23 -2.78 -1.89
CA LEU A 179 -15.03 -3.60 -2.06
C LEU A 179 -13.99 -2.94 -2.99
N ILE A 180 -14.47 -2.36 -4.11
CA ILE A 180 -13.59 -1.70 -5.09
C ILE A 180 -12.99 -0.43 -4.48
N GLU A 181 -13.79 0.39 -3.81
CA GLU A 181 -13.34 1.61 -3.13
C GLU A 181 -12.32 1.31 -2.03
N ASP A 182 -12.52 0.25 -1.25
CA ASP A 182 -11.55 -0.17 -0.25
C ASP A 182 -10.23 -0.67 -0.88
N LEU A 183 -10.30 -1.54 -1.90
CA LEU A 183 -9.12 -2.06 -2.57
C LEU A 183 -8.27 -0.98 -3.25
N LEU A 184 -8.92 0.00 -3.88
CA LEU A 184 -8.25 1.05 -4.63
C LEU A 184 -7.91 2.28 -3.78
N SER A 185 -8.49 2.41 -2.58
CA SER A 185 -8.41 3.60 -1.72
C SER A 185 -8.90 4.89 -2.40
N VAL A 186 -9.83 4.75 -3.32
CA VAL A 186 -10.32 5.86 -4.16
C VAL A 186 -11.83 5.72 -4.33
N ARG A 187 -12.56 6.81 -4.23
CA ARG A 187 -14.00 6.81 -4.51
C ARG A 187 -14.27 6.44 -5.96
N LEU A 188 -15.18 5.51 -6.18
CA LEU A 188 -15.53 5.04 -7.53
C LEU A 188 -15.92 6.19 -8.47
N ALA A 189 -16.63 7.19 -7.94
CA ALA A 189 -17.04 8.38 -8.70
C ALA A 189 -15.84 9.18 -9.26
N SER A 190 -14.68 9.17 -8.60
CA SER A 190 -13.48 9.88 -9.08
C SER A 190 -12.79 9.16 -10.25
N LEU A 191 -13.06 7.87 -10.44
CA LEU A 191 -12.53 7.09 -11.56
C LEU A 191 -13.31 7.32 -12.86
N PHE A 192 -14.56 7.80 -12.79
CA PHE A 192 -15.44 8.03 -13.93
C PHE A 192 -15.70 9.53 -14.18
N THR A 193 -14.63 10.31 -14.25
CA THR A 193 -14.68 11.73 -14.63
C THR A 193 -14.48 11.90 -16.13
N TRP A 194 -14.85 13.05 -16.68
CA TRP A 194 -14.60 13.36 -18.10
C TRP A 194 -13.13 13.20 -18.50
N GLY A 195 -12.20 13.44 -17.59
CA GLY A 195 -10.77 13.29 -17.81
C GLY A 195 -10.27 11.84 -17.82
N THR A 196 -11.00 10.89 -17.22
CA THR A 196 -10.59 9.49 -17.07
C THR A 196 -11.43 8.50 -17.91
N LEU A 197 -12.64 8.88 -18.34
CA LEU A 197 -13.56 8.04 -19.13
C LEU A 197 -12.96 7.49 -20.42
N TRP A 198 -11.96 8.17 -21.00
CA TRP A 198 -11.29 7.69 -22.21
C TRP A 198 -10.56 6.34 -21.99
N VAL A 199 -10.13 6.02 -20.75
CA VAL A 199 -9.40 4.78 -20.44
C VAL A 199 -10.30 3.55 -20.60
N PRO A 200 -11.44 3.42 -19.89
CA PRO A 200 -12.35 2.30 -20.09
C PRO A 200 -12.91 2.26 -21.51
N LEU A 201 -13.15 3.42 -22.14
CA LEU A 201 -13.58 3.47 -23.54
C LEU A 201 -12.52 2.88 -24.46
N LEU A 202 -11.24 3.23 -24.25
CA LEU A 202 -10.12 2.66 -25.03
C LEU A 202 -10.08 1.13 -24.90
N VAL A 203 -10.22 0.60 -23.67
CA VAL A 203 -10.25 -0.85 -23.43
C VAL A 203 -11.41 -1.51 -24.19
N VAL A 204 -12.61 -0.93 -24.14
CA VAL A 204 -13.78 -1.45 -24.86
C VAL A 204 -13.55 -1.42 -26.38
N VAL A 205 -13.01 -0.33 -26.93
CA VAL A 205 -12.68 -0.22 -28.35
C VAL A 205 -11.65 -1.26 -28.76
N LEU A 206 -10.58 -1.42 -27.98
CA LEU A 206 -9.54 -2.43 -28.26
C LEU A 206 -10.13 -3.86 -28.20
N LEU A 207 -10.94 -4.16 -27.20
CA LEU A 207 -11.64 -5.46 -27.13
C LEU A 207 -12.53 -5.68 -28.37
N PHE A 208 -13.34 -4.70 -28.76
CA PHE A 208 -14.19 -4.79 -29.94
C PHE A 208 -13.40 -5.00 -31.22
N LEU A 209 -12.29 -4.27 -31.38
CA LEU A 209 -11.42 -4.41 -32.56
C LEU A 209 -10.76 -5.80 -32.59
N LEU A 210 -10.20 -6.25 -31.50
CA LEU A 210 -9.48 -7.53 -31.45
C LEU A 210 -10.43 -8.73 -31.47
N ALA A 211 -11.57 -8.63 -30.78
CA ALA A 211 -12.56 -9.69 -30.72
C ALA A 211 -13.52 -9.72 -31.94
N GLY A 212 -13.77 -8.60 -32.56
CA GLY A 212 -14.69 -8.47 -33.71
C GLY A 212 -13.99 -8.44 -35.05
N VAL A 213 -13.13 -7.45 -35.26
CA VAL A 213 -12.56 -7.15 -36.58
C VAL A 213 -11.63 -8.27 -37.07
N LEU A 214 -10.76 -8.79 -36.19
CA LEU A 214 -9.79 -9.81 -36.56
C LEU A 214 -10.47 -11.13 -36.97
N PRO A 215 -11.36 -11.72 -36.13
CA PRO A 215 -12.14 -12.90 -36.53
C PRO A 215 -13.09 -12.62 -37.70
N GLY A 216 -13.78 -11.49 -37.69
CA GLY A 216 -14.69 -11.08 -38.77
C GLY A 216 -14.01 -11.06 -40.15
N ARG A 217 -12.78 -10.55 -40.22
CA ARG A 217 -11.98 -10.62 -41.47
C ARG A 217 -11.61 -12.04 -41.86
N ILE A 218 -11.20 -12.87 -40.90
CA ILE A 218 -10.86 -14.29 -41.17
C ILE A 218 -12.09 -15.02 -41.72
N PHE A 219 -13.24 -14.89 -41.08
CA PHE A 219 -14.48 -15.54 -41.51
C PHE A 219 -15.02 -15.03 -42.85
N SER A 220 -14.95 -13.74 -43.09
CA SER A 220 -15.46 -13.13 -44.36
C SER A 220 -14.68 -13.60 -45.60
N HIS A 221 -13.40 -13.98 -45.45
CA HIS A 221 -12.55 -14.40 -46.58
C HIS A 221 -12.52 -15.93 -46.79
N ILE A 222 -13.29 -16.73 -46.04
CA ILE A 222 -13.35 -18.19 -46.26
C ILE A 222 -13.99 -18.48 -47.64
N PRO A 223 -13.28 -19.19 -48.57
CA PRO A 223 -13.84 -19.54 -49.86
C PRO A 223 -14.95 -20.60 -49.73
N VAL A 224 -16.04 -20.45 -50.50
CA VAL A 224 -17.19 -21.38 -50.49
C VAL A 224 -16.72 -22.81 -50.82
N THR A 225 -15.79 -22.98 -51.73
CA THR A 225 -15.22 -24.29 -52.12
C THR A 225 -14.54 -25.05 -50.97
N GLN A 226 -13.95 -24.33 -50.04
CA GLN A 226 -13.31 -24.93 -48.87
C GLN A 226 -14.31 -25.32 -47.78
N VAL A 227 -15.47 -24.68 -47.71
CA VAL A 227 -16.51 -25.00 -46.75
C VAL A 227 -17.10 -26.37 -46.93
N PHE A 228 -17.29 -26.82 -48.18
CA PHE A 228 -17.87 -28.11 -48.50
C PHE A 228 -16.82 -29.25 -48.57
N ARG A 229 -15.52 -28.97 -48.74
CA ARG A 229 -14.42 -29.88 -48.63
C ARG A 229 -13.82 -29.90 -47.25
N ARG A 230 -14.54 -30.32 -46.19
CA ARG A 230 -14.00 -30.34 -44.80
C ARG A 230 -12.87 -29.31 -44.62
N TYR A 231 -13.23 -28.12 -44.13
CA TYR A 231 -12.25 -27.10 -43.76
C TYR A 231 -11.32 -27.71 -42.69
N THR A 232 -10.24 -28.33 -43.14
CA THR A 232 -9.16 -28.84 -42.29
C THR A 232 -8.22 -27.64 -42.07
N ASP A 233 -8.20 -27.16 -40.87
CA ASP A 233 -7.31 -26.12 -40.39
C ASP A 233 -5.87 -26.34 -40.88
N GLY A 234 -5.46 -25.54 -41.87
CA GLY A 234 -4.07 -25.56 -42.36
C GLY A 234 -3.14 -25.01 -41.25
N LYS A 235 -2.21 -25.82 -40.80
CA LYS A 235 -1.15 -25.58 -39.82
C LYS A 235 -1.61 -25.67 -38.35
N LYS A 236 -1.54 -26.85 -37.80
CA LYS A 236 -1.78 -27.18 -36.37
C LYS A 236 -0.87 -26.46 -35.36
N GLY A 237 0.15 -25.72 -35.77
CA GLY A 237 1.20 -25.18 -34.89
C GLY A 237 0.76 -23.97 -34.07
N TRP A 238 -0.03 -23.08 -34.61
CA TRP A 238 -0.30 -21.80 -33.98
C TRP A 238 -1.26 -21.86 -32.77
N LYS A 239 -2.22 -22.82 -32.75
CA LYS A 239 -3.05 -23.07 -31.57
C LYS A 239 -2.21 -23.52 -30.36
N ARG A 240 -1.22 -24.38 -30.63
CA ARG A 240 -0.28 -24.83 -29.58
C ARG A 240 0.61 -23.70 -29.10
N ALA A 241 1.08 -22.83 -30.02
CA ALA A 241 1.86 -21.66 -29.65
C ALA A 241 1.06 -20.68 -28.78
N LEU A 242 -0.22 -20.42 -29.11
CA LEU A 242 -1.10 -19.59 -28.28
C LEU A 242 -1.28 -20.17 -26.88
N LEU A 243 -1.57 -21.46 -26.76
CA LEU A 243 -1.68 -22.14 -25.46
C LEU A 243 -0.38 -22.06 -24.67
N PHE A 244 0.77 -22.31 -25.33
CA PHE A 244 2.08 -22.21 -24.66
C PHE A 244 2.30 -20.80 -24.08
N ILE A 245 2.08 -19.75 -24.88
CA ILE A 245 2.21 -18.36 -24.43
C ILE A 245 1.24 -18.08 -23.27
N GLN A 246 -0.01 -18.55 -23.38
CA GLN A 246 -1.02 -18.35 -22.33
C GLN A 246 -0.61 -19.05 -21.04
N PHE A 247 -0.18 -20.31 -21.08
CA PHE A 247 0.28 -21.03 -19.88
C PHE A 247 1.53 -20.41 -19.27
N THR A 248 2.47 -19.93 -20.09
CA THR A 248 3.65 -19.21 -19.60
C THR A 248 3.25 -17.94 -18.84
N GLY A 249 2.34 -17.13 -19.41
CA GLY A 249 1.83 -15.93 -18.77
C GLY A 249 1.10 -16.23 -17.45
N VAL A 250 0.26 -17.27 -17.43
CA VAL A 250 -0.45 -17.70 -16.21
C VAL A 250 0.52 -18.19 -15.14
N SER A 251 1.51 -19.01 -15.52
CA SER A 251 2.53 -19.50 -14.59
C SER A 251 3.32 -18.35 -13.96
N PHE A 252 3.61 -17.32 -14.74
CA PHE A 252 4.26 -16.10 -14.24
C PHE A 252 3.37 -15.36 -13.21
N VAL A 253 2.08 -15.16 -13.52
CA VAL A 253 1.14 -14.50 -12.60
C VAL A 253 0.93 -15.30 -11.32
N LEU A 254 0.82 -16.62 -11.41
CA LEU A 254 0.74 -17.50 -10.24
C LEU A 254 2.02 -17.48 -9.42
N GLY A 255 3.18 -17.41 -10.07
CA GLY A 255 4.47 -17.21 -9.40
C GLY A 255 4.51 -15.88 -8.64
N LEU A 256 4.04 -14.80 -9.26
CA LEU A 256 3.93 -13.49 -8.61
C LEU A 256 3.00 -13.54 -7.40
N LEU A 257 1.84 -14.19 -7.53
CA LEU A 257 0.91 -14.41 -6.41
C LEU A 257 1.58 -15.14 -5.25
N LEU A 258 2.28 -16.24 -5.54
CA LEU A 258 2.96 -17.04 -4.53
C LEU A 258 4.03 -16.24 -3.80
N VAL A 259 4.86 -15.49 -4.55
CA VAL A 259 5.86 -14.59 -3.96
C VAL A 259 5.19 -13.52 -3.09
N THR A 260 4.10 -12.91 -3.56
CA THR A 260 3.35 -11.90 -2.79
C THR A 260 2.80 -12.48 -1.49
N LEU A 261 2.22 -13.69 -1.53
CA LEU A 261 1.69 -14.37 -0.34
C LEU A 261 2.81 -14.75 0.65
N MET A 262 3.96 -15.22 0.13
CA MET A 262 5.11 -15.54 0.97
C MET A 262 5.70 -14.28 1.63
N GLN A 263 5.85 -13.20 0.89
CA GLN A 263 6.32 -11.91 1.42
C GLN A 263 5.35 -11.37 2.48
N TYR A 264 4.06 -11.44 2.21
CA TYR A 264 3.03 -11.04 3.16
C TYR A 264 3.09 -11.87 4.46
N SER A 265 3.12 -13.20 4.34
CA SER A 265 3.23 -14.10 5.50
C SER A 265 4.51 -13.83 6.31
N HIS A 266 5.63 -13.63 5.62
CA HIS A 266 6.89 -13.31 6.28
C HIS A 266 6.82 -11.96 7.03
N LEU A 267 6.15 -10.95 6.45
CA LEU A 267 5.99 -9.64 7.06
C LEU A 267 5.12 -9.71 8.32
N MET A 268 3.99 -10.42 8.25
CA MET A 268 3.02 -10.50 9.34
C MET A 268 3.47 -11.40 10.50
N ASN A 269 4.30 -12.39 10.22
CA ASN A 269 4.77 -13.35 11.24
C ASN A 269 6.12 -12.93 11.87
N ARG A 270 6.65 -11.75 11.55
CA ARG A 270 7.87 -11.27 12.17
C ARG A 270 7.60 -10.76 13.57
N ASP A 271 8.48 -11.17 14.48
CA ASP A 271 8.53 -10.62 15.83
C ASP A 271 8.91 -9.14 15.77
N MET A 272 8.05 -8.29 16.30
CA MET A 272 8.31 -6.85 16.42
C MET A 272 9.17 -6.50 17.64
N GLY A 273 9.46 -7.47 18.50
CA GLY A 273 10.16 -7.25 19.76
C GLY A 273 9.29 -6.67 20.87
N ILE A 274 7.97 -6.61 20.65
CA ILE A 274 6.94 -6.16 21.61
C ILE A 274 5.84 -7.21 21.72
N ASN A 275 5.16 -7.26 22.88
CA ASN A 275 3.99 -8.10 23.04
C ASN A 275 2.72 -7.29 22.78
N THR A 276 2.02 -7.55 21.67
CA THR A 276 0.80 -6.81 21.28
C THR A 276 -0.47 -7.33 21.97
N ALA A 277 -0.46 -8.56 22.52
CA ALA A 277 -1.65 -9.17 23.13
C ALA A 277 -2.21 -8.32 24.29
N GLY A 278 -3.41 -7.80 24.13
CA GLY A 278 -4.06 -6.93 25.12
C GLY A 278 -3.38 -5.57 25.34
N LEU A 279 -2.42 -5.19 24.50
CA LEU A 279 -1.82 -3.86 24.52
C LEU A 279 -2.68 -2.88 23.74
N VAL A 280 -3.14 -1.84 24.43
CA VAL A 280 -3.91 -0.75 23.83
C VAL A 280 -3.22 0.58 24.08
N GLU A 281 -3.38 1.49 23.13
CA GLU A 281 -2.74 2.79 23.15
C GLU A 281 -3.73 3.89 22.85
N ALA A 282 -3.53 5.04 23.50
CA ALA A 282 -4.21 6.29 23.17
C ALA A 282 -3.23 7.45 23.29
N GLU A 283 -3.29 8.38 22.35
CA GLU A 283 -2.46 9.57 22.32
C GLU A 283 -3.33 10.84 22.45
N SER A 284 -2.91 11.76 23.30
CA SER A 284 -3.56 13.06 23.44
C SER A 284 -2.55 14.12 23.87
N TRP A 285 -2.53 15.21 23.15
CA TRP A 285 -1.70 16.38 23.48
C TRP A 285 -2.30 17.17 24.64
N LEU A 286 -2.23 16.58 25.84
CA LEU A 286 -2.72 17.14 27.09
C LEU A 286 -1.63 17.94 27.80
N ASP A 287 -2.07 18.82 28.73
CA ASP A 287 -1.14 19.40 29.69
C ASP A 287 -0.48 18.29 30.52
N ILE A 288 0.84 18.35 30.62
CA ILE A 288 1.67 17.35 31.31
C ILE A 288 1.20 17.13 32.75
N GLU A 289 0.61 18.14 33.39
CA GLU A 289 0.12 18.08 34.78
C GLU A 289 -1.05 17.11 34.97
N ILE A 290 -1.91 16.90 33.95
CA ILE A 290 -3.06 16.00 34.06
C ILE A 290 -2.71 14.53 33.80
N VAL A 291 -1.65 14.28 33.04
CA VAL A 291 -1.25 12.94 32.63
C VAL A 291 -1.00 11.97 33.80
N PRO A 292 -0.28 12.34 34.87
CA PRO A 292 -0.09 11.47 36.02
C PRO A 292 -1.40 11.09 36.71
N HIS A 293 -2.32 12.04 36.85
CA HIS A 293 -3.63 11.78 37.46
C HIS A 293 -4.45 10.80 36.61
N MET A 294 -4.52 11.02 35.30
CA MET A 294 -5.22 10.11 34.39
C MET A 294 -4.61 8.70 34.40
N ARG A 295 -3.27 8.59 34.35
CA ARG A 295 -2.57 7.31 34.45
C ARG A 295 -2.93 6.56 35.73
N ASP A 296 -2.95 7.24 36.86
CA ASP A 296 -3.24 6.62 38.16
C ASP A 296 -4.72 6.19 38.26
N GLU A 297 -5.67 6.94 37.68
CA GLU A 297 -7.07 6.55 37.58
C GLU A 297 -7.28 5.35 36.65
N ILE A 298 -6.58 5.30 35.52
CA ILE A 298 -6.57 4.14 34.58
C ILE A 298 -6.01 2.91 35.31
N ARG A 299 -4.91 3.04 36.06
CA ARG A 299 -4.28 1.95 36.79
C ARG A 299 -5.21 1.30 37.81
N ARG A 300 -6.15 2.06 38.42
CA ARG A 300 -7.11 1.55 39.41
C ARG A 300 -8.23 0.72 38.80
N GLN A 301 -8.38 0.72 37.49
CA GLN A 301 -9.48 0.02 36.81
C GLN A 301 -9.26 -1.52 36.87
N PRO A 302 -10.29 -2.31 37.19
CA PRO A 302 -10.15 -3.76 37.36
C PRO A 302 -9.75 -4.49 36.07
N MET A 303 -10.08 -3.95 34.89
CA MET A 303 -9.73 -4.48 33.58
C MET A 303 -8.28 -4.20 33.18
N VAL A 304 -7.59 -3.30 33.87
CA VAL A 304 -6.21 -2.93 33.59
C VAL A 304 -5.25 -3.83 34.36
N GLU A 305 -4.26 -4.37 33.69
CA GLU A 305 -3.14 -5.11 34.28
C GLU A 305 -2.01 -4.16 34.63
N SER A 306 -1.60 -3.31 33.69
CA SER A 306 -0.55 -2.32 33.89
C SER A 306 -0.72 -1.15 32.94
N VAL A 307 -0.14 0.01 33.30
CA VAL A 307 -0.15 1.23 32.50
C VAL A 307 1.19 1.93 32.60
N ALA A 308 1.63 2.45 31.47
CA ALA A 308 2.79 3.33 31.36
C ALA A 308 2.50 4.47 30.37
N THR A 309 3.21 5.57 30.52
CA THR A 309 3.12 6.69 29.59
C THR A 309 4.43 6.86 28.83
N ALA A 310 4.33 7.37 27.61
CA ALA A 310 5.45 7.65 26.72
C ALA A 310 5.28 8.97 26.00
N SER A 311 6.35 9.52 25.46
CA SER A 311 6.26 10.74 24.64
C SER A 311 5.80 10.47 23.22
N HIS A 312 5.88 9.22 22.76
CA HIS A 312 5.47 8.82 21.41
C HIS A 312 4.84 7.44 21.43
N SER A 313 3.96 7.22 20.45
CA SER A 313 3.36 5.92 20.19
C SER A 313 4.41 4.82 20.02
N VAL A 314 4.10 3.61 20.48
CA VAL A 314 4.97 2.43 20.29
C VAL A 314 5.24 2.16 18.80
N LEU A 315 4.29 2.50 17.94
CA LEU A 315 4.38 2.36 16.47
C LEU A 315 4.55 3.70 15.75
N GLY A 316 5.06 4.73 16.43
CA GLY A 316 5.17 6.06 15.90
C GLY A 316 6.57 6.49 15.48
N GLN A 317 6.65 7.69 14.96
CA GLN A 317 7.93 8.36 14.77
C GLN A 317 8.38 8.96 16.11
N TYR A 318 9.60 8.60 16.53
CA TYR A 318 10.23 9.15 17.72
C TYR A 318 10.96 10.45 17.42
N TRP A 319 11.30 11.21 18.43
CA TRP A 319 12.20 12.33 18.26
C TRP A 319 13.55 11.83 17.74
N THR A 320 14.14 12.59 16.83
CA THR A 320 15.38 12.19 16.19
C THR A 320 16.53 13.09 16.52
N LYS A 321 17.73 12.51 16.64
CA LYS A 321 18.99 13.21 16.79
C LYS A 321 20.07 12.47 15.98
N GLY A 322 21.16 13.17 15.63
CA GLY A 322 22.30 12.50 15.02
C GLY A 322 22.96 11.53 16.02
N LEU A 323 23.14 10.27 15.62
CA LEU A 323 23.96 9.31 16.36
C LEU A 323 25.41 9.46 15.90
N MET A 324 26.31 9.76 16.82
CA MET A 324 27.71 10.05 16.53
C MET A 324 28.58 8.82 16.79
N GLY A 325 29.56 8.57 15.96
CA GLY A 325 30.61 7.56 16.18
C GLY A 325 31.70 8.06 17.15
N SER A 326 32.58 7.16 17.55
CA SER A 326 33.74 7.49 18.38
C SER A 326 34.71 8.48 17.71
N ASP A 327 34.63 8.61 16.39
CA ASP A 327 35.42 9.57 15.57
C ASP A 327 34.71 10.94 15.42
N GLY A 328 33.60 11.14 16.12
CA GLY A 328 32.76 12.36 16.04
C GLY A 328 31.96 12.51 14.74
N LYS A 329 31.98 11.51 13.84
CA LYS A 329 31.16 11.53 12.64
C LYS A 329 29.79 10.93 12.89
N ARG A 330 28.78 11.44 12.19
CA ARG A 330 27.44 10.89 12.25
C ARG A 330 27.38 9.50 11.60
N ILE A 331 26.97 8.50 12.37
CA ILE A 331 26.84 7.10 11.94
C ILE A 331 25.39 6.66 11.73
N GLY A 332 24.42 7.49 12.16
CA GLY A 332 23.01 7.15 12.01
C GLY A 332 22.07 8.25 12.52
N VAL A 333 20.80 7.91 12.60
CA VAL A 333 19.72 8.73 13.18
C VAL A 333 19.21 8.03 14.42
N LEU A 334 19.50 8.58 15.58
CA LEU A 334 19.01 8.09 16.87
C LEU A 334 17.52 8.45 17.02
N ASN A 335 16.72 7.46 17.36
CA ASN A 335 15.31 7.63 17.72
C ASN A 335 15.16 7.61 19.24
N MET A 336 14.51 8.63 19.81
CA MET A 336 14.43 8.86 21.24
C MET A 336 12.96 8.85 21.69
N ASN A 337 12.65 8.09 22.73
CA ASN A 337 11.34 8.10 23.37
C ASN A 337 11.52 8.27 24.89
N TYR A 338 10.87 9.26 25.48
CA TYR A 338 10.78 9.41 26.93
C TYR A 338 9.66 8.54 27.44
N VAL A 339 9.92 7.75 28.47
CA VAL A 339 8.99 6.71 28.91
C VAL A 339 8.98 6.58 30.44
N ASP A 340 7.86 6.12 30.99
CA ASP A 340 7.81 5.69 32.39
C ASP A 340 8.75 4.52 32.64
N PHE A 341 9.24 4.36 33.87
CA PHE A 341 10.23 3.31 34.19
C PHE A 341 9.72 1.89 33.95
N ASN A 342 8.41 1.67 34.07
CA ASN A 342 7.77 0.37 33.82
C ASN A 342 7.31 0.18 32.36
N TYR A 343 7.60 1.14 31.48
CA TYR A 343 7.19 1.06 30.07
C TYR A 343 7.68 -0.21 29.35
N PRO A 344 8.95 -0.65 29.53
CA PRO A 344 9.40 -1.89 28.90
C PRO A 344 8.56 -3.10 29.26
N ASP A 345 8.15 -3.21 30.53
CA ASP A 345 7.33 -4.32 31.02
C ASP A 345 5.90 -4.25 30.44
N VAL A 346 5.30 -3.04 30.41
CA VAL A 346 3.95 -2.84 29.87
C VAL A 346 3.88 -3.18 28.39
N VAL A 347 4.88 -2.77 27.61
CA VAL A 347 4.94 -3.01 26.17
C VAL A 347 5.49 -4.40 25.83
N GLY A 348 6.17 -5.04 26.77
CA GLY A 348 6.75 -6.37 26.61
C GLY A 348 8.12 -6.35 25.91
N ILE A 349 8.90 -5.29 26.12
CA ILE A 349 10.29 -5.17 25.63
C ILE A 349 11.20 -6.01 26.52
N THR A 350 12.01 -6.88 25.90
CA THR A 350 12.96 -7.75 26.60
C THR A 350 14.29 -7.04 26.82
N ILE A 351 14.69 -6.85 28.07
CA ILE A 351 16.04 -6.38 28.44
C ILE A 351 16.99 -7.59 28.42
N ILE A 352 18.05 -7.50 27.62
CA ILE A 352 19.01 -8.61 27.40
C ILE A 352 20.33 -8.41 28.15
N GLU A 353 20.65 -7.18 28.56
CA GLU A 353 21.84 -6.85 29.33
C GLU A 353 21.52 -5.72 30.32
N GLY A 354 22.06 -5.78 31.53
CA GLY A 354 21.88 -4.73 32.52
C GLY A 354 20.61 -4.88 33.37
N LYS A 355 19.95 -3.79 33.69
CA LYS A 355 18.80 -3.72 34.60
C LYS A 355 17.73 -2.74 34.10
N PRO A 356 16.48 -2.83 34.59
CA PRO A 356 15.43 -1.86 34.31
C PRO A 356 15.80 -0.44 34.76
N MET A 357 15.16 0.56 34.13
CA MET A 357 15.25 1.97 34.55
C MET A 357 14.60 2.17 35.93
N THR A 358 15.25 2.97 36.78
CA THR A 358 14.73 3.31 38.11
C THR A 358 14.81 4.80 38.41
N HIS A 359 15.60 5.54 37.68
CA HIS A 359 15.81 6.97 37.87
C HIS A 359 15.60 7.75 36.57
N ALA A 360 15.28 9.03 36.69
CA ALA A 360 15.27 9.93 35.56
C ALA A 360 16.67 9.96 34.90
N LYS A 361 16.68 9.95 33.53
CA LYS A 361 17.89 9.88 32.72
C LYS A 361 18.60 8.51 32.72
N ASP A 362 18.06 7.46 33.35
CA ASP A 362 18.45 6.11 33.02
C ASP A 362 18.09 5.84 31.54
N LEU A 363 19.03 5.26 30.80
CA LEU A 363 18.87 4.99 29.37
C LEU A 363 18.86 3.49 29.13
N LEU A 364 17.88 3.03 28.36
CA LEU A 364 17.92 1.72 27.70
C LEU A 364 18.19 1.94 26.23
N VAL A 365 19.19 1.25 25.69
CA VAL A 365 19.57 1.29 24.26
C VAL A 365 19.23 -0.04 23.63
N ASN A 366 18.87 -0.04 22.32
CA ASN A 366 18.66 -1.30 21.62
C ASN A 366 19.98 -1.89 21.08
N GLU A 367 19.92 -3.16 20.63
CA GLU A 367 21.08 -3.88 20.05
C GLU A 367 21.68 -3.13 18.85
N GLU A 368 20.85 -2.44 18.07
CA GLU A 368 21.31 -1.65 16.91
C GLU A 368 22.29 -0.55 17.30
N ILE A 369 22.05 0.16 18.41
CA ILE A 369 22.99 1.16 18.92
C ILE A 369 24.32 0.52 19.28
N VAL A 370 24.31 -0.61 19.98
CA VAL A 370 25.52 -1.35 20.37
C VAL A 370 26.31 -1.76 19.13
N ARG A 371 25.63 -2.25 18.10
CA ARG A 371 26.23 -2.64 16.81
C ARG A 371 26.84 -1.45 16.08
N LEU A 372 26.11 -0.34 15.95
CA LEU A 372 26.58 0.86 15.25
C LEU A 372 27.75 1.55 15.96
N LYS A 373 27.69 1.62 17.29
CA LYS A 373 28.79 2.15 18.12
C LYS A 373 29.99 1.18 18.23
N LYS A 374 29.83 -0.07 17.73
CA LYS A 374 30.86 -1.14 17.80
C LYS A 374 31.32 -1.43 19.23
N TRP A 375 30.42 -1.41 20.20
CA TRP A 375 30.73 -1.71 21.58
C TRP A 375 30.83 -3.23 21.80
N THR A 376 32.04 -3.75 21.80
CA THR A 376 32.32 -5.19 21.99
C THR A 376 32.47 -5.58 23.45
N ASP A 377 32.67 -4.61 24.35
CA ASP A 377 32.93 -4.75 25.78
C ASP A 377 31.68 -4.41 26.64
N GLY A 378 30.49 -4.47 26.03
CA GLY A 378 29.21 -4.10 26.67
C GLY A 378 28.89 -2.61 26.57
N ALA A 379 27.63 -2.28 26.81
CA ALA A 379 27.14 -0.89 26.75
C ALA A 379 26.81 -0.33 28.15
N VAL A 380 26.50 -1.20 29.11
CA VAL A 380 26.02 -0.79 30.44
C VAL A 380 27.09 0.00 31.20
N GLY A 381 26.65 1.10 31.80
CA GLY A 381 27.50 2.02 32.57
C GLY A 381 28.24 3.08 31.70
N LYS A 382 28.15 2.98 30.37
CA LYS A 382 28.76 3.99 29.49
C LYS A 382 27.94 5.26 29.48
N PRO A 383 28.59 6.45 29.45
CA PRO A 383 27.91 7.70 29.16
C PRO A 383 27.42 7.71 27.70
N PHE A 384 26.32 8.36 27.46
CA PHE A 384 25.74 8.48 26.12
C PHE A 384 25.71 9.98 25.73
N ASP A 385 26.74 10.39 24.96
CA ASP A 385 27.00 11.80 24.67
C ASP A 385 25.84 12.51 23.96
N GLU A 386 25.00 11.75 23.27
CA GLU A 386 23.80 12.27 22.59
C GLU A 386 22.75 12.78 23.59
N ILE A 387 22.77 12.28 24.84
CA ILE A 387 21.83 12.66 25.91
C ILE A 387 22.63 13.12 27.12
N LYS A 388 22.56 14.45 27.39
CA LYS A 388 23.29 15.04 28.52
C LYS A 388 22.92 14.35 29.84
N GLU A 389 23.94 13.96 30.59
CA GLU A 389 23.82 13.29 31.91
C GLU A 389 23.06 11.94 31.88
N GLY A 390 22.87 11.36 30.68
CA GLY A 390 22.25 10.05 30.53
C GLY A 390 23.29 8.94 30.74
N THR A 391 22.91 7.87 31.48
CA THR A 391 23.74 6.69 31.70
C THR A 391 23.00 5.46 31.18
N ILE A 392 23.68 4.63 30.39
CA ILE A 392 23.11 3.39 29.89
C ILE A 392 23.03 2.39 31.05
N VAL A 393 21.82 2.01 31.46
CA VAL A 393 21.58 1.03 32.52
C VAL A 393 21.29 -0.36 31.99
N GLY A 394 20.90 -0.47 30.72
CA GLY A 394 20.67 -1.77 30.08
C GLY A 394 20.54 -1.68 28.58
N VAL A 395 20.58 -2.87 27.97
CA VAL A 395 20.36 -3.08 26.54
C VAL A 395 19.12 -3.91 26.36
N PHE A 396 18.25 -3.52 25.42
CA PHE A 396 17.06 -4.27 25.06
C PHE A 396 17.14 -4.83 23.65
N ARG A 397 16.41 -5.93 23.40
CA ARG A 397 16.30 -6.55 22.10
C ARG A 397 15.71 -5.57 21.09
N ASP A 398 16.20 -5.61 19.85
CA ASP A 398 15.69 -4.75 18.80
C ASP A 398 14.17 -4.82 18.66
N VAL A 399 13.52 -3.66 18.71
CA VAL A 399 12.08 -3.49 18.50
C VAL A 399 11.83 -2.71 17.22
N ARG A 400 10.68 -2.93 16.62
CA ARG A 400 10.24 -2.22 15.42
C ARG A 400 9.14 -1.23 15.79
N ASN A 401 9.45 0.04 15.74
CA ASN A 401 8.48 1.13 15.91
C ASN A 401 7.92 1.64 14.58
N GLN A 402 8.39 1.08 13.46
CA GLN A 402 7.98 1.44 12.11
C GLN A 402 7.85 0.19 11.23
N SER A 403 7.43 0.39 9.98
CA SER A 403 7.29 -0.70 9.01
C SER A 403 8.59 -1.49 8.81
N PHE A 404 8.47 -2.82 8.64
CA PHE A 404 9.59 -3.71 8.27
C PHE A 404 10.26 -3.40 6.93
N TYR A 405 9.70 -2.52 6.12
CA TYR A 405 10.35 -2.01 4.92
C TYR A 405 11.51 -1.05 5.20
N GLN A 406 11.57 -0.51 6.42
CA GLN A 406 12.67 0.33 6.85
C GLN A 406 13.77 -0.51 7.53
N ALA A 407 15.00 -0.04 7.44
CA ALA A 407 16.09 -0.65 8.19
C ALA A 407 15.85 -0.58 9.69
N GLN A 408 16.47 -1.48 10.48
CA GLN A 408 16.44 -1.40 11.94
C GLN A 408 16.94 -0.03 12.39
N GLN A 409 16.19 0.60 13.30
CA GLN A 409 16.51 1.94 13.79
C GLN A 409 17.26 1.85 15.12
N PRO A 410 18.28 2.70 15.34
CA PRO A 410 18.85 2.87 16.67
C PRO A 410 17.86 3.61 17.55
N ILE A 411 17.44 2.96 18.64
CA ILE A 411 16.39 3.43 19.58
C ILE A 411 16.96 3.54 20.98
N VAL A 412 16.71 4.67 21.63
CA VAL A 412 16.98 4.87 23.04
C VAL A 412 15.67 5.21 23.77
N LEU A 413 15.42 4.50 24.85
CA LEU A 413 14.36 4.81 25.80
C LEU A 413 14.97 5.59 26.96
N ILE A 414 14.38 6.73 27.30
CA ILE A 414 14.86 7.66 28.32
C ILE A 414 13.88 7.65 29.49
N GLY A 415 14.32 7.24 30.66
CA GLY A 415 13.51 7.22 31.85
C GLY A 415 13.07 8.62 32.27
N GLY A 416 11.77 8.81 32.46
CA GLY A 416 11.18 10.08 32.90
C GLY A 416 9.83 10.35 32.25
N ASN A 417 9.15 11.39 32.75
CA ASN A 417 7.79 11.75 32.32
C ASN A 417 7.70 13.16 31.73
N ALA A 418 8.80 13.75 31.30
CA ALA A 418 8.89 15.16 30.93
C ALA A 418 7.99 15.57 29.75
N PHE A 419 7.62 14.66 28.88
CA PHE A 419 6.84 14.91 27.66
C PHE A 419 5.84 13.79 27.34
N ASN A 420 5.41 13.03 28.37
CA ASN A 420 4.57 11.86 28.15
C ASN A 420 3.11 12.28 27.92
N HIS A 421 2.57 11.94 26.77
CA HIS A 421 1.17 12.19 26.36
C HIS A 421 0.53 10.97 25.67
N THR A 422 1.28 9.90 25.53
CA THR A 422 0.79 8.61 24.99
C THR A 422 0.62 7.63 26.13
N PHE A 423 -0.57 7.07 26.28
CA PHE A 423 -0.91 6.07 27.29
C PHE A 423 -0.83 4.69 26.66
N ASN A 424 0.01 3.84 27.24
CA ASN A 424 0.13 2.43 26.89
C ASN A 424 -0.46 1.60 28.02
N VAL A 425 -1.51 0.83 27.75
CA VAL A 425 -2.27 0.07 28.75
C VAL A 425 -2.28 -1.39 28.36
N ARG A 426 -1.88 -2.25 29.30
CA ARG A 426 -2.06 -3.70 29.21
C ARG A 426 -3.39 -4.07 29.81
N LEU A 427 -4.28 -4.66 29.03
CA LEU A 427 -5.58 -5.15 29.47
C LEU A 427 -5.50 -6.61 29.91
N LYS A 428 -6.37 -6.99 30.85
CA LYS A 428 -6.67 -8.39 31.17
C LYS A 428 -7.64 -8.97 30.15
N GLU A 429 -7.67 -10.29 30.03
CA GLU A 429 -8.69 -10.97 29.23
C GLU A 429 -10.09 -10.83 29.86
N PRO A 430 -11.17 -10.73 29.10
CA PRO A 430 -11.22 -10.68 27.62
C PRO A 430 -10.93 -9.27 27.07
N TYR A 431 -10.00 -9.16 26.11
CA TYR A 431 -9.44 -7.87 25.67
C TYR A 431 -10.47 -6.93 25.06
N ASP A 432 -11.30 -7.41 24.13
CA ASP A 432 -12.27 -6.57 23.39
C ASP A 432 -13.32 -5.95 24.31
N GLU A 433 -13.84 -6.74 25.26
CA GLU A 433 -14.82 -6.26 26.23
C GLU A 433 -14.18 -5.25 27.20
N ASN A 434 -12.95 -5.52 27.64
CA ASN A 434 -12.22 -4.67 28.54
C ASN A 434 -11.76 -3.36 27.86
N LEU A 435 -11.43 -3.38 26.57
CA LEU A 435 -11.18 -2.17 25.79
C LEU A 435 -12.43 -1.27 25.74
N LYS A 436 -13.59 -1.86 25.46
CA LYS A 436 -14.86 -1.11 25.45
C LYS A 436 -15.13 -0.48 26.82
N ARG A 437 -14.97 -1.23 27.90
CA ARG A 437 -15.16 -0.73 29.28
C ARG A 437 -14.16 0.39 29.62
N LEU A 438 -12.91 0.29 29.14
CA LEU A 438 -11.92 1.33 29.34
C LEU A 438 -12.31 2.63 28.62
N ASN A 439 -12.75 2.55 27.37
CA ASN A 439 -13.21 3.72 26.63
C ASN A 439 -14.46 4.35 27.25
N GLU A 440 -15.45 3.55 27.68
CA GLU A 440 -16.62 4.04 28.42
C GLU A 440 -16.25 4.72 29.74
N PHE A 441 -15.25 4.18 30.47
CA PHE A 441 -14.70 4.80 31.67
C PHE A 441 -14.07 6.16 31.37
N MET A 442 -13.28 6.26 30.29
CA MET A 442 -12.63 7.50 29.89
C MET A 442 -13.65 8.57 29.51
N ASP A 443 -14.63 8.23 28.69
CA ASP A 443 -15.71 9.15 28.29
C ASP A 443 -16.50 9.70 29.49
N LYS A 444 -16.73 8.85 30.49
CA LYS A 444 -17.48 9.21 31.68
C LYS A 444 -16.66 10.05 32.67
N THR A 445 -15.38 9.69 32.87
CA THR A 445 -14.54 10.29 33.93
C THR A 445 -13.82 11.55 33.42
N PHE A 446 -13.44 11.57 32.14
CA PHE A 446 -12.71 12.67 31.52
C PHE A 446 -13.40 13.19 30.23
N PRO A 447 -14.68 13.60 30.30
CA PRO A 447 -15.48 13.95 29.13
C PRO A 447 -14.90 15.15 28.34
N GLN A 448 -14.03 15.96 28.97
CA GLN A 448 -13.34 17.07 28.34
C GLN A 448 -12.11 16.63 27.51
N VAL A 449 -11.70 15.38 27.63
CA VAL A 449 -10.54 14.81 26.95
C VAL A 449 -11.04 13.81 25.91
N ALA A 450 -10.90 14.15 24.65
CA ALA A 450 -11.19 13.21 23.54
C ALA A 450 -10.05 12.18 23.43
N LEU A 451 -10.09 11.15 24.26
CA LEU A 451 -9.08 10.11 24.31
C LEU A 451 -9.75 8.75 24.09
N THR A 452 -9.47 8.11 22.97
CA THR A 452 -9.98 6.76 22.66
C THR A 452 -8.81 5.80 22.53
N PHE A 453 -8.88 4.70 23.24
CA PHE A 453 -7.89 3.63 23.15
C PHE A 453 -8.18 2.74 21.95
N HIS A 454 -7.13 2.39 21.23
CA HIS A 454 -7.12 1.44 20.12
C HIS A 454 -6.15 0.30 20.43
N THR A 455 -6.41 -0.89 19.89
CA THR A 455 -5.44 -1.98 20.00
C THR A 455 -4.20 -1.69 19.16
N VAL A 456 -3.04 -2.12 19.63
CA VAL A 456 -1.80 -2.00 18.83
C VAL A 456 -1.90 -2.84 17.55
N ASP A 457 -2.68 -3.93 17.55
CA ASP A 457 -2.95 -4.74 16.36
C ASP A 457 -3.78 -3.99 15.32
N ASP A 458 -4.77 -3.16 15.73
CA ASP A 458 -5.50 -2.28 14.81
C ASP A 458 -4.58 -1.21 14.20
N MET A 459 -3.71 -0.63 15.02
CA MET A 459 -2.72 0.36 14.55
C MET A 459 -1.74 -0.27 13.55
N LEU A 460 -1.27 -1.50 13.81
CA LEU A 460 -0.46 -2.27 12.87
C LEU A 460 -1.20 -2.53 11.56
N SER A 461 -2.48 -2.91 11.65
CA SER A 461 -3.32 -3.15 10.49
C SER A 461 -3.45 -1.90 9.62
N GLU A 462 -3.56 -0.72 10.21
CA GLU A 462 -3.58 0.54 9.45
C GLU A 462 -2.23 0.85 8.78
N ILE A 463 -1.10 0.64 9.48
CA ILE A 463 0.25 0.80 8.91
C ILE A 463 0.45 -0.11 7.69
N TYR A 464 -0.06 -1.35 7.75
CA TYR A 464 0.06 -2.33 6.68
C TYR A 464 -1.12 -2.38 5.72
N LYS A 465 -2.07 -1.47 5.83
CA LYS A 465 -3.29 -1.43 5.00
C LYS A 465 -3.00 -1.47 3.50
N ASP A 466 -2.00 -0.72 3.07
CA ASP A 466 -1.56 -0.72 1.66
C ASP A 466 -1.00 -2.08 1.23
N VAL A 467 -0.34 -2.79 2.12
CA VAL A 467 0.18 -4.15 1.86
C VAL A 467 -0.96 -5.15 1.72
N TYR A 468 -1.97 -5.05 2.61
CA TYR A 468 -3.20 -5.84 2.51
C TYR A 468 -3.93 -5.59 1.19
N ARG A 469 -4.11 -4.33 0.82
CA ARG A 469 -4.77 -3.94 -0.43
C ARG A 469 -4.02 -4.46 -1.64
N PHE A 470 -2.70 -4.32 -1.65
CA PHE A 470 -1.86 -4.86 -2.71
C PHE A 470 -1.99 -6.38 -2.83
N ARG A 471 -1.84 -7.11 -1.71
CA ARG A 471 -2.04 -8.58 -1.68
C ARG A 471 -3.41 -8.97 -2.21
N ASN A 472 -4.47 -8.34 -1.74
CA ASN A 472 -5.85 -8.65 -2.14
C ASN A 472 -6.07 -8.36 -3.63
N SER A 473 -5.53 -7.27 -4.14
CA SER A 473 -5.60 -6.94 -5.57
C SER A 473 -4.91 -8.00 -6.44
N VAL A 474 -3.71 -8.46 -6.05
CA VAL A 474 -2.98 -9.53 -6.75
C VAL A 474 -3.75 -10.84 -6.67
N LEU A 475 -4.31 -11.19 -5.51
CA LEU A 475 -5.06 -12.43 -5.29
C LEU A 475 -6.33 -12.45 -6.16
N ILE A 476 -7.13 -11.40 -6.13
CA ILE A 476 -8.36 -11.28 -6.92
C ILE A 476 -8.04 -11.34 -8.42
N THR A 477 -7.03 -10.58 -8.85
CA THR A 477 -6.58 -10.56 -10.26
C THR A 477 -6.13 -11.94 -10.73
N SER A 478 -5.31 -12.62 -9.93
CA SER A 478 -4.82 -13.97 -10.25
C SER A 478 -5.96 -14.99 -10.28
N GLY A 479 -6.94 -14.86 -9.39
CA GLY A 479 -8.15 -15.68 -9.38
C GLY A 479 -8.98 -15.52 -10.66
N PHE A 480 -9.19 -14.31 -11.13
CA PHE A 480 -9.87 -14.06 -12.41
C PHE A 480 -9.09 -14.59 -13.59
N ILE A 481 -7.77 -14.40 -13.64
CA ILE A 481 -6.92 -14.97 -14.71
C ILE A 481 -7.06 -16.47 -14.74
N LEU A 482 -6.99 -17.15 -13.60
CA LEU A 482 -7.13 -18.60 -13.50
C LEU A 482 -8.50 -19.08 -14.00
N LEU A 483 -9.59 -18.40 -13.59
CA LEU A 483 -10.94 -18.72 -14.06
C LEU A 483 -11.06 -18.58 -15.58
N ILE A 484 -10.56 -17.49 -16.17
CA ILE A 484 -10.60 -17.25 -17.60
C ILE A 484 -9.83 -18.38 -18.33
N VAL A 485 -8.66 -18.76 -17.83
CA VAL A 485 -7.83 -19.81 -18.45
C VAL A 485 -8.51 -21.18 -18.37
N ILE A 486 -9.11 -21.53 -17.22
CA ILE A 486 -9.86 -22.78 -17.06
C ILE A 486 -11.02 -22.84 -18.05
N MET A 487 -11.79 -21.76 -18.21
CA MET A 487 -12.88 -21.70 -19.19
C MET A 487 -12.38 -21.90 -20.62
N GLY A 488 -11.26 -21.28 -20.98
CA GLY A 488 -10.64 -21.44 -22.29
C GLY A 488 -10.12 -22.85 -22.53
N LEU A 489 -9.51 -23.44 -21.52
CA LEU A 489 -9.01 -24.81 -21.60
C LEU A 489 -10.15 -25.81 -21.80
N ILE A 490 -11.25 -25.67 -21.04
CA ILE A 490 -12.45 -26.52 -21.22
C ILE A 490 -12.99 -26.39 -22.64
N GLY A 491 -13.11 -25.15 -23.16
CA GLY A 491 -13.54 -24.90 -24.53
C GLY A 491 -12.62 -25.56 -25.57
N TYR A 492 -11.31 -25.44 -25.39
CA TYR A 492 -10.30 -26.05 -26.27
C TYR A 492 -10.33 -27.58 -26.22
N VAL A 493 -10.37 -28.16 -25.03
CA VAL A 493 -10.41 -29.64 -24.85
C VAL A 493 -11.66 -30.24 -25.48
N ASN A 494 -12.81 -29.58 -25.27
CA ASN A 494 -14.08 -30.02 -25.87
C ASN A 494 -14.02 -30.01 -27.41
N ASP A 495 -13.48 -28.93 -28.01
CA ASP A 495 -13.30 -28.85 -29.48
C ASP A 495 -12.33 -29.92 -29.99
N GLU A 496 -11.18 -30.09 -29.36
CA GLU A 496 -10.16 -31.09 -29.77
C GLU A 496 -10.69 -32.52 -29.62
N THR A 497 -11.46 -32.82 -28.57
CA THR A 497 -12.10 -34.11 -28.37
C THR A 497 -13.15 -34.39 -29.45
N GLN A 498 -14.01 -33.45 -29.76
CA GLN A 498 -15.00 -33.59 -30.85
C GLN A 498 -14.33 -33.81 -32.21
N ARG A 499 -13.24 -33.11 -32.46
CA ARG A 499 -12.47 -33.20 -33.69
C ARG A 499 -11.79 -34.57 -33.86
N ARG A 500 -11.30 -35.16 -32.76
CA ARG A 500 -10.66 -36.48 -32.74
C ARG A 500 -11.63 -37.63 -32.48
N SER A 501 -12.94 -37.32 -32.34
CA SER A 501 -13.93 -38.34 -31.97
C SER A 501 -13.93 -39.57 -32.87
N LYS A 502 -13.74 -39.41 -34.21
CA LYS A 502 -13.62 -40.52 -35.13
C LYS A 502 -12.33 -41.34 -34.93
N GLU A 503 -11.20 -40.68 -34.71
CA GLU A 503 -9.91 -41.32 -34.42
C GLU A 503 -9.99 -42.09 -33.11
N ILE A 504 -10.57 -41.47 -32.06
CA ILE A 504 -10.79 -42.09 -30.75
C ILE A 504 -11.73 -43.31 -30.89
N ALA A 505 -12.82 -43.17 -31.66
CA ALA A 505 -13.76 -44.28 -31.91
C ALA A 505 -13.08 -45.44 -32.63
N ILE A 506 -12.28 -45.16 -33.67
CA ILE A 506 -11.52 -46.21 -34.42
C ILE A 506 -10.52 -46.91 -33.48
N ARG A 507 -9.77 -46.16 -32.69
CA ARG A 507 -8.82 -46.75 -31.72
C ARG A 507 -9.54 -47.58 -30.67
N LYS A 508 -10.67 -47.12 -30.16
CA LYS A 508 -11.48 -47.85 -29.17
C LYS A 508 -12.06 -49.13 -29.73
N VAL A 509 -12.49 -49.14 -31.02
CA VAL A 509 -12.95 -50.38 -31.71
C VAL A 509 -11.79 -51.35 -31.94
N ASN A 510 -10.57 -50.86 -32.14
CA ASN A 510 -9.36 -51.66 -32.32
C ASN A 510 -8.67 -52.04 -30.99
N GLY A 511 -9.34 -51.86 -29.84
CA GLY A 511 -8.86 -52.37 -28.56
C GLY A 511 -7.90 -51.41 -27.81
N ALA A 512 -7.84 -50.13 -28.13
CA ALA A 512 -7.05 -49.14 -27.39
C ALA A 512 -7.86 -48.43 -26.30
#